data_95e0d210a683f39589fb053d7d8469e0
#
_entry.id   95e0d210a683f39589fb053d7d8469e0
#
_cell.length_a   1.000
_cell.length_b   1.000
_cell.length_c   1.000
_cell.angle_alpha   90.00
_cell.angle_beta   90.00
_cell.angle_gamma   90.00
#
_symmetry.space_group_name_H-M   'P 1'
#
loop_
_entity.id
_entity.type
_entity.pdbx_description
1 polymer ?
#
loop_
_entity_poly.entity_id
_entity_poly.type
_entity_poly.pdbx_seq_one_letter_code
_entity_poly.pdbx_strand_id
1 'polypeptide(L)'
;AGMPVQDMPERGLDHGAYVPLVEMYPAADVPVLQVSMPTLDPQRLFGIGRKLAPLRDEGVLIVGSGFFTHNLRAMSLDGSVSPVMSEFDHWGAEALARGDVDALLDFQHKAPAARQAHPRTEHFAPLFVTLGAAAGDLAGAQTVIDGFWYGLAKRSIQVA
;
A
#
# COMPACT_ATOMS: atom_id res chain seq x y z
N ALA A 1 -7.32 -13.60 -15.00
CA ALA A 1 -6.51 -12.40 -15.21
C ALA A 1 -5.63 -12.48 -16.46
N GLY A 2 -5.47 -13.64 -17.09
CA GLY A 2 -4.67 -13.81 -18.31
C GLY A 2 -3.16 -13.73 -18.13
N MET A 3 -2.66 -13.53 -16.91
CA MET A 3 -1.23 -13.62 -16.61
C MET A 3 -0.90 -15.01 -16.06
N PRO A 4 0.25 -15.62 -16.49
CA PRO A 4 0.69 -16.87 -15.89
C PRO A 4 1.01 -16.63 -14.41
N VAL A 5 0.55 -17.53 -13.56
CA VAL A 5 0.87 -17.56 -12.13
C VAL A 5 1.76 -18.76 -11.89
N GLN A 6 2.88 -18.55 -11.23
CA GLN A 6 3.75 -19.61 -10.75
C GLN A 6 3.57 -19.75 -9.25
N ASP A 7 3.19 -20.94 -8.81
CA ASP A 7 3.16 -21.29 -7.41
C ASP A 7 4.59 -21.61 -6.92
N MET A 8 4.94 -21.07 -5.76
CA MET A 8 6.25 -21.25 -5.13
C MET A 8 6.08 -21.70 -3.66
N PRO A 9 5.61 -22.91 -3.41
CA PRO A 9 5.23 -23.38 -2.07
C PRO A 9 6.39 -23.40 -1.08
N GLU A 10 7.62 -23.55 -1.57
CA GLU A 10 8.84 -23.56 -0.73
C GLU A 10 9.32 -22.16 -0.33
N ARG A 11 8.73 -21.11 -0.89
CA ARG A 11 9.08 -19.75 -0.53
C ARG A 11 8.33 -19.34 0.74
N GLY A 12 9.05 -19.08 1.81
CA GLY A 12 8.49 -18.49 3.04
C GLY A 12 7.97 -17.07 2.81
N LEU A 13 7.12 -16.61 3.72
CA LEU A 13 6.65 -15.23 3.74
C LEU A 13 7.83 -14.26 3.97
N ASP A 14 7.89 -13.18 3.22
CA ASP A 14 8.88 -12.13 3.43
C ASP A 14 8.48 -11.21 4.61
N HIS A 15 9.39 -10.31 5.00
CA HIS A 15 9.16 -9.42 6.15
C HIS A 15 7.97 -8.46 5.94
N GLY A 16 7.66 -8.09 4.70
CA GLY A 16 6.48 -7.29 4.38
C GLY A 16 5.18 -8.03 4.70
N ALA A 17 5.18 -9.35 4.64
CA ALA A 17 4.03 -10.17 4.98
C ALA A 17 4.06 -10.60 6.46
N TYR A 18 5.13 -11.27 6.94
CA TYR A 18 5.08 -11.87 8.28
C TYR A 18 5.10 -10.83 9.41
N VAL A 19 5.76 -9.68 9.24
CA VAL A 19 5.83 -8.68 10.32
C VAL A 19 4.44 -8.14 10.71
N PRO A 20 3.61 -7.64 9.79
CA PRO A 20 2.26 -7.23 10.18
C PRO A 20 1.37 -8.40 10.60
N LEU A 21 1.54 -9.58 9.99
CA LEU A 21 0.68 -10.72 10.27
C LEU A 21 0.91 -11.31 11.67
N VAL A 22 2.13 -11.31 12.19
CA VAL A 22 2.41 -11.81 13.55
C VAL A 22 1.75 -10.95 14.63
N GLU A 23 1.57 -9.66 14.35
CA GLU A 23 0.85 -8.76 15.25
C GLU A 23 -0.68 -8.88 15.09
N MET A 24 -1.16 -9.04 13.86
CA MET A 24 -2.60 -9.16 13.59
C MET A 24 -3.17 -10.54 13.96
N TYR A 25 -2.39 -11.59 13.73
CA TYR A 25 -2.80 -12.99 13.88
C TYR A 25 -1.70 -13.80 14.59
N PRO A 26 -1.42 -13.54 15.88
CA PRO A 26 -0.32 -14.20 16.61
C PRO A 26 -0.47 -15.71 16.73
N ALA A 27 -1.70 -16.24 16.63
CA ALA A 27 -1.95 -17.68 16.62
C ALA A 27 -1.58 -18.36 15.29
N ALA A 28 -1.31 -17.56 14.23
CA ALA A 28 -0.99 -18.05 12.89
C ALA A 28 -2.01 -19.09 12.34
N ASP A 29 -3.28 -18.93 12.67
CA ASP A 29 -4.38 -19.83 12.34
C ASP A 29 -5.16 -19.41 11.09
N VAL A 30 -4.75 -18.32 10.44
CA VAL A 30 -5.35 -17.83 9.20
C VAL A 30 -4.48 -18.23 8.00
N PRO A 31 -5.03 -18.90 6.98
CA PRO A 31 -4.31 -19.21 5.76
C PRO A 31 -3.85 -17.92 5.04
N VAL A 32 -2.61 -17.89 4.56
CA VAL A 32 -2.00 -16.74 3.91
C VAL A 32 -1.47 -17.09 2.54
N LEU A 33 -1.82 -16.28 1.55
CA LEU A 33 -1.21 -16.29 0.22
C LEU A 33 -0.45 -14.99 -0.01
N GLN A 34 0.85 -15.08 -0.22
CA GLN A 34 1.65 -13.93 -0.63
C GLN A 34 1.75 -13.86 -2.16
N VAL A 35 1.36 -12.73 -2.72
CA VAL A 35 1.36 -12.51 -4.17
C VAL A 35 2.39 -11.46 -4.54
N SER A 36 3.31 -11.81 -5.45
CA SER A 36 4.27 -10.84 -5.99
C SER A 36 3.59 -9.89 -6.97
N MET A 37 3.95 -8.61 -6.92
CA MET A 37 3.48 -7.63 -7.89
C MET A 37 4.21 -7.82 -9.24
N PRO A 38 3.47 -8.04 -10.35
CA PRO A 38 4.09 -8.30 -11.65
C PRO A 38 4.57 -7.02 -12.35
N THR A 39 4.27 -5.87 -11.79
CA THR A 39 4.55 -4.53 -12.33
C THR A 39 4.53 -3.51 -11.20
N LEU A 40 5.07 -2.31 -11.46
CA LEU A 40 4.91 -1.14 -10.57
C LEU A 40 4.00 -0.06 -11.20
N ASP A 41 3.36 -0.37 -12.31
CA ASP A 41 2.39 0.52 -12.96
C ASP A 41 1.10 0.60 -12.15
N PRO A 42 0.71 1.81 -11.64
CA PRO A 42 -0.45 1.97 -10.78
C PRO A 42 -1.76 1.51 -11.41
N GLN A 43 -1.98 1.83 -12.70
CA GLN A 43 -3.21 1.48 -13.41
C GLN A 43 -3.36 -0.04 -13.56
N ARG A 44 -2.26 -0.72 -13.88
CA ARG A 44 -2.27 -2.19 -14.00
C ARG A 44 -2.47 -2.87 -12.65
N LEU A 45 -1.85 -2.37 -11.58
CA LEU A 45 -2.04 -2.88 -10.23
C LEU A 45 -3.46 -2.66 -9.73
N PHE A 46 -4.03 -1.49 -9.98
CA PHE A 46 -5.45 -1.20 -9.71
C PHE A 46 -6.37 -2.17 -10.46
N GLY A 47 -6.09 -2.42 -11.74
CA GLY A 47 -6.83 -3.40 -12.54
C GLY A 47 -6.72 -4.84 -12.01
N ILE A 48 -5.58 -5.21 -11.41
CA ILE A 48 -5.42 -6.50 -10.72
C ILE A 48 -6.30 -6.51 -9.46
N GLY A 49 -6.24 -5.47 -8.64
CA GLY A 49 -7.08 -5.33 -7.46
C GLY A 49 -8.56 -5.49 -7.76
N ARG A 50 -9.07 -4.83 -8.80
CA ARG A 50 -10.47 -4.98 -9.24
C ARG A 50 -10.87 -6.42 -9.56
N LYS A 51 -9.95 -7.21 -10.06
CA LYS A 51 -10.20 -8.65 -10.32
C LYS A 51 -10.19 -9.49 -9.04
N LEU A 52 -9.52 -9.02 -7.99
CA LEU A 52 -9.51 -9.65 -6.68
C LEU A 52 -10.70 -9.24 -5.80
N ALA A 53 -11.38 -8.15 -6.14
CA ALA A 53 -12.50 -7.62 -5.36
C ALA A 53 -13.56 -8.68 -4.95
N PRO A 54 -13.99 -9.60 -5.84
CA PRO A 54 -14.98 -10.62 -5.48
C PRO A 54 -14.55 -11.55 -4.33
N LEU A 55 -13.24 -11.74 -4.11
CA LEU A 55 -12.76 -12.57 -3.01
C LEU A 55 -13.13 -12.02 -1.63
N ARG A 56 -13.39 -10.72 -1.54
CA ARG A 56 -13.83 -10.08 -0.29
C ARG A 56 -15.19 -10.61 0.16
N ASP A 57 -16.09 -10.89 -0.79
CA ASP A 57 -17.41 -11.49 -0.51
C ASP A 57 -17.28 -12.95 -0.03
N GLU A 58 -16.14 -13.58 -0.28
CA GLU A 58 -15.77 -14.91 0.20
C GLU A 58 -15.04 -14.88 1.55
N GLY A 59 -14.90 -13.71 2.18
CA GLY A 59 -14.25 -13.53 3.47
C GLY A 59 -12.72 -13.41 3.40
N VAL A 60 -12.14 -13.12 2.21
CA VAL A 60 -10.71 -12.93 2.05
C VAL A 60 -10.33 -11.48 2.35
N LEU A 61 -9.45 -11.28 3.32
CA LEU A 61 -8.81 -10.00 3.59
C LEU A 61 -7.66 -9.77 2.60
N ILE A 62 -7.73 -8.68 1.84
CA ILE A 62 -6.67 -8.28 0.91
C ILE A 62 -5.81 -7.22 1.58
N VAL A 63 -4.54 -7.54 1.84
CA VAL A 63 -3.57 -6.66 2.50
C VAL A 63 -2.50 -6.21 1.51
N GLY A 64 -2.35 -4.91 1.31
CA GLY A 64 -1.22 -4.31 0.62
C GLY A 64 -0.18 -3.83 1.63
N SER A 65 0.90 -4.58 1.78
CA SER A 65 1.98 -4.21 2.69
C SER A 65 3.05 -3.40 1.97
N GLY A 66 3.33 -2.22 2.49
CA GLY A 66 4.31 -1.29 1.93
C GLY A 66 4.62 -0.15 2.90
N PHE A 67 4.94 1.01 2.36
CA PHE A 67 5.20 2.20 3.17
C PHE A 67 4.68 3.45 2.45
N PHE A 68 4.06 4.37 3.17
CA PHE A 68 3.41 5.53 2.57
C PHE A 68 4.42 6.55 2.01
N THR A 69 5.60 6.68 2.64
CA THR A 69 6.81 7.29 2.05
C THR A 69 8.00 6.39 2.30
N HIS A 70 8.86 6.16 1.30
CA HIS A 70 10.00 5.26 1.46
C HIS A 70 11.24 5.79 0.75
N ASN A 71 12.00 6.60 1.46
CA ASN A 71 13.32 7.07 1.06
C ASN A 71 14.29 6.93 2.24
N LEU A 72 15.03 5.83 2.28
CA LEU A 72 15.95 5.53 3.38
C LEU A 72 17.07 6.58 3.52
N ARG A 73 17.39 7.34 2.46
CA ARG A 73 18.37 8.43 2.53
C ARG A 73 17.82 9.67 3.25
N ALA A 74 16.51 9.78 3.38
CA ALA A 74 15.83 10.86 4.07
C ALA A 74 15.37 10.47 5.48
N MET A 75 15.78 9.29 5.97
CA MET A 75 15.53 8.90 7.36
C MET A 75 16.27 9.81 8.32
N SER A 76 15.60 10.15 9.41
CA SER A 76 16.12 10.97 10.49
C SER A 76 16.14 10.19 11.80
N LEU A 77 17.33 9.98 12.35
CA LEU A 77 17.51 9.22 13.59
C LEU A 77 17.02 9.98 14.83
N ASP A 78 16.90 11.31 14.74
CA ASP A 78 16.33 12.15 15.80
C ASP A 78 14.79 12.24 15.75
N GLY A 79 14.18 11.55 14.79
CA GLY A 79 12.72 11.53 14.60
C GLY A 79 12.16 12.76 13.90
N SER A 80 12.99 13.69 13.44
CA SER A 80 12.53 14.85 12.69
C SER A 80 11.88 14.42 11.35
N VAL A 81 10.87 15.14 10.93
CA VAL A 81 10.13 14.89 9.68
C VAL A 81 10.46 15.98 8.69
N SER A 82 10.98 15.62 7.53
CA SER A 82 11.26 16.60 6.48
C SER A 82 9.94 17.12 5.87
N PRO A 83 9.88 18.37 5.41
CA PRO A 83 8.70 18.91 4.70
C PRO A 83 8.27 18.02 3.54
N VAL A 84 9.21 17.48 2.78
CA VAL A 84 8.95 16.56 1.66
C VAL A 84 8.09 15.36 2.07
N MET A 85 8.43 14.70 3.19
CA MET A 85 7.68 13.51 3.65
C MET A 85 6.30 13.91 4.19
N SER A 86 6.23 15.05 4.89
CA SER A 86 4.99 15.58 5.43
C SER A 86 4.03 16.03 4.33
N GLU A 87 4.52 16.73 3.31
CA GLU A 87 3.72 17.21 2.18
C GLU A 87 3.16 16.06 1.35
N PHE A 88 3.96 15.02 1.08
CA PHE A 88 3.50 13.83 0.38
C PHE A 88 2.43 13.09 1.18
N ASP A 89 2.66 12.88 2.49
CA ASP A 89 1.70 12.20 3.37
C ASP A 89 0.37 12.96 3.44
N HIS A 90 0.43 14.29 3.59
CA HIS A 90 -0.76 15.14 3.64
C HIS A 90 -1.54 15.08 2.32
N TRP A 91 -0.86 15.23 1.19
CA TRP A 91 -1.47 15.11 -0.14
C TRP A 91 -2.19 13.75 -0.30
N GLY A 92 -1.52 12.66 0.07
CA GLY A 92 -2.10 11.34 -0.06
C GLY A 92 -3.30 11.12 0.86
N ALA A 93 -3.23 11.64 2.11
CA ALA A 93 -4.36 11.62 3.04
C ALA A 93 -5.57 12.36 2.48
N GLU A 94 -5.36 13.54 1.90
CA GLU A 94 -6.43 14.32 1.26
C GLU A 94 -7.01 13.62 0.02
N ALA A 95 -6.16 13.03 -0.83
CA ALA A 95 -6.61 12.31 -2.03
C ALA A 95 -7.46 11.10 -1.63
N LEU A 96 -7.05 10.35 -0.61
CA LEU A 96 -7.82 9.24 -0.05
C LEU A 96 -9.16 9.72 0.53
N ALA A 97 -9.14 10.79 1.33
CA ALA A 97 -10.37 11.33 1.95
C ALA A 97 -11.39 11.85 0.91
N ARG A 98 -10.93 12.34 -0.23
CA ARG A 98 -11.79 12.76 -1.34
C ARG A 98 -12.19 11.63 -2.27
N GLY A 99 -11.66 10.42 -2.09
CA GLY A 99 -11.84 9.32 -3.03
C GLY A 99 -11.22 9.56 -4.41
N ASP A 100 -10.19 10.41 -4.48
CA ASP A 100 -9.55 10.83 -5.74
C ASP A 100 -8.59 9.75 -6.24
N VAL A 101 -9.18 8.64 -6.73
CA VAL A 101 -8.43 7.49 -7.25
C VAL A 101 -7.54 7.91 -8.42
N ASP A 102 -8.01 8.81 -9.30
CA ASP A 102 -7.24 9.26 -10.46
C ASP A 102 -5.98 10.02 -10.06
N ALA A 103 -6.06 10.86 -9.02
CA ALA A 103 -4.87 11.52 -8.49
C ALA A 103 -3.90 10.53 -7.87
N LEU A 104 -4.39 9.54 -7.12
CA LEU A 104 -3.56 8.50 -6.52
C LEU A 104 -2.85 7.65 -7.59
N LEU A 105 -3.55 7.27 -8.65
CA LEU A 105 -2.98 6.50 -9.75
C LEU A 105 -1.92 7.30 -10.55
N ASP A 106 -2.08 8.62 -10.63
CA ASP A 106 -1.12 9.55 -11.27
C ASP A 106 -0.20 10.26 -10.26
N PHE A 107 0.06 9.63 -9.11
CA PHE A 107 0.81 10.25 -8.00
C PHE A 107 2.18 10.80 -8.40
N GLN A 108 2.86 10.21 -9.38
CA GLN A 108 4.17 10.66 -9.83
C GLN A 108 4.15 12.08 -10.43
N HIS A 109 3.01 12.52 -10.96
CA HIS A 109 2.81 13.84 -11.52
C HIS A 109 2.00 14.77 -10.62
N LYS A 110 1.12 14.20 -9.78
CA LYS A 110 0.17 14.95 -8.96
C LYS A 110 0.66 15.20 -7.54
N ALA A 111 1.40 14.24 -6.98
CA ALA A 111 1.88 14.38 -5.61
C ALA A 111 3.07 15.34 -5.51
N PRO A 112 3.10 16.20 -4.48
CA PRO A 112 4.28 17.01 -4.21
C PRO A 112 5.46 16.08 -3.89
N ALA A 113 6.63 16.42 -4.39
CA ALA A 113 7.87 15.74 -4.07
C ALA A 113 7.86 14.21 -4.25
N ALA A 114 7.02 13.67 -5.16
CA ALA A 114 6.81 12.23 -5.36
C ALA A 114 8.12 11.43 -5.51
N ARG A 115 9.08 11.97 -6.29
CA ARG A 115 10.39 11.32 -6.53
C ARG A 115 11.29 11.34 -5.30
N GLN A 116 11.15 12.34 -4.43
CA GLN A 116 11.90 12.42 -3.17
C GLN A 116 11.28 11.50 -2.11
N ALA A 117 9.94 11.43 -2.04
CA ALA A 117 9.23 10.52 -1.15
C ALA A 117 9.44 9.05 -1.55
N HIS A 118 9.47 8.80 -2.86
CA HIS A 118 9.66 7.48 -3.46
C HIS A 118 10.69 7.52 -4.58
N PRO A 119 12.00 7.43 -4.30
CA PRO A 119 13.03 7.24 -5.33
C PRO A 119 12.79 5.97 -6.16
N ARG A 120 12.16 4.98 -5.54
CA ARG A 120 11.62 3.75 -6.13
C ARG A 120 10.22 3.55 -5.57
N THR A 121 9.31 3.04 -6.41
CA THR A 121 7.87 3.04 -6.12
C THR A 121 7.33 1.74 -5.56
N GLU A 122 8.17 0.71 -5.39
CA GLU A 122 7.74 -0.63 -4.94
C GLU A 122 7.05 -0.64 -3.58
N HIS A 123 7.43 0.26 -2.66
CA HIS A 123 6.80 0.34 -1.34
C HIS A 123 5.45 1.09 -1.34
N PHE A 124 5.18 1.88 -2.36
CA PHE A 124 3.88 2.55 -2.54
C PHE A 124 2.91 1.73 -3.41
N ALA A 125 3.46 0.88 -4.28
CA ALA A 125 2.71 0.09 -5.26
C ALA A 125 1.62 -0.82 -4.67
N PRO A 126 1.78 -1.46 -3.48
CA PRO A 126 0.73 -2.30 -2.89
C PRO A 126 -0.59 -1.55 -2.65
N LEU A 127 -0.55 -0.24 -2.41
CA LEU A 127 -1.72 0.61 -2.26
C LEU A 127 -2.68 0.47 -3.45
N PHE A 128 -2.16 0.42 -4.67
CA PHE A 128 -3.01 0.39 -5.87
C PHE A 128 -3.79 -0.92 -6.02
N VAL A 129 -3.24 -2.03 -5.54
CA VAL A 129 -3.96 -3.31 -5.50
C VAL A 129 -5.13 -3.23 -4.50
N THR A 130 -4.90 -2.69 -3.30
CA THR A 130 -5.96 -2.56 -2.30
C THR A 130 -7.04 -1.56 -2.71
N LEU A 131 -6.67 -0.43 -3.31
CA LEU A 131 -7.63 0.52 -3.89
C LEU A 131 -8.50 -0.13 -4.99
N GLY A 132 -7.88 -0.93 -5.84
CA GLY A 132 -8.61 -1.69 -6.86
C GLY A 132 -9.54 -2.74 -6.26
N ALA A 133 -9.10 -3.42 -5.21
CA ALA A 133 -9.90 -4.42 -4.50
C ALA A 133 -11.11 -3.81 -3.77
N ALA A 134 -11.03 -2.53 -3.38
CA ALA A 134 -12.17 -1.75 -2.90
C ALA A 134 -13.12 -1.32 -4.04
N ALA A 135 -12.91 -1.80 -5.27
CA ALA A 135 -13.67 -1.45 -6.47
C ALA A 135 -13.66 0.06 -6.81
N GLY A 136 -12.72 0.82 -6.24
CA GLY A 136 -12.63 2.27 -6.42
C GLY A 136 -13.61 3.06 -5.55
N ASP A 137 -14.38 2.40 -4.69
CA ASP A 137 -15.18 3.08 -3.68
C ASP A 137 -14.34 3.34 -2.42
N LEU A 138 -13.95 4.59 -2.21
CA LEU A 138 -13.20 5.03 -1.05
C LEU A 138 -14.05 5.81 -0.05
N ALA A 139 -15.38 5.84 -0.23
CA ALA A 139 -16.27 6.62 0.65
C ALA A 139 -16.19 6.20 2.13
N GLY A 140 -15.79 4.96 2.40
CA GLY A 140 -15.55 4.42 3.74
C GLY A 140 -14.08 4.32 4.15
N ALA A 141 -13.15 4.89 3.35
CA ALA A 141 -11.72 4.79 3.67
C ALA A 141 -11.38 5.46 4.99
N GLN A 142 -10.70 4.74 5.87
CA GLN A 142 -10.28 5.21 7.19
C GLN A 142 -8.77 5.09 7.34
N THR A 143 -8.14 6.14 7.85
CA THR A 143 -6.78 6.04 8.36
C THR A 143 -6.81 5.35 9.71
N VAL A 144 -6.21 4.16 9.80
CA VAL A 144 -6.15 3.37 11.03
C VAL A 144 -4.84 3.54 11.78
N ILE A 145 -3.76 3.87 11.07
CA ILE A 145 -2.46 4.25 11.64
C ILE A 145 -1.97 5.47 10.87
N ASP A 146 -1.44 6.46 11.57
CA ASP A 146 -0.76 7.61 10.99
C ASP A 146 0.55 7.93 11.71
N GLY A 147 1.16 9.04 11.33
CA GLY A 147 2.42 9.51 11.89
C GLY A 147 3.65 8.99 11.14
N PHE A 148 4.80 9.16 11.79
CA PHE A 148 6.10 8.93 11.14
C PHE A 148 6.96 7.99 11.96
N TRP A 149 7.80 7.24 11.26
CA TRP A 149 8.83 6.38 11.83
C TRP A 149 10.17 6.78 11.22
N TYR A 150 11.06 7.32 12.04
CA TYR A 150 12.32 7.91 11.57
C TYR A 150 12.15 8.87 10.37
N GLY A 151 11.10 9.71 10.43
CA GLY A 151 10.80 10.68 9.37
C GLY A 151 10.06 10.13 8.14
N LEU A 152 9.80 8.83 8.07
CA LEU A 152 9.02 8.18 7.00
C LEU A 152 7.56 8.01 7.42
N ALA A 153 6.61 8.37 6.55
CA ALA A 153 5.19 8.25 6.83
C ALA A 153 4.74 6.78 6.86
N LYS A 154 4.15 6.36 7.97
CA LYS A 154 3.63 5.00 8.21
C LYS A 154 2.11 4.89 8.08
N ARG A 155 1.49 5.79 7.32
CA ARG A 155 0.05 5.80 7.13
C ARG A 155 -0.46 4.44 6.66
N SER A 156 -1.41 3.88 7.41
CA SER A 156 -2.15 2.68 7.04
C SER A 156 -3.61 3.02 6.89
N ILE A 157 -4.24 2.48 5.87
CA ILE A 157 -5.64 2.73 5.55
C ILE A 157 -6.42 1.42 5.49
N GLN A 158 -7.66 1.48 5.91
CA GLN A 158 -8.66 0.45 5.68
C GLN A 158 -9.67 1.00 4.69
N VAL A 159 -10.00 0.21 3.68
CA VAL A 159 -11.06 0.49 2.71
C VAL A 159 -12.12 -0.60 2.81
N ALA A 160 -13.38 -0.20 2.79
CA ALA A 160 -14.51 -1.10 2.98
C ALA A 160 -14.85 -1.87 1.69
#